data_cb383cd28146905add29270257bbe44c
#
_entry.id   cb383cd28146905add29270257bbe44c
#
_cell.length_a   1.000
_cell.length_b   1.000
_cell.length_c   1.000
_cell.angle_alpha   90.00
_cell.angle_beta   90.00
_cell.angle_gamma   90.00
#
_symmetry.space_group_name_H-M   'P 1'
#
loop_
_entity.id
_entity.type
_entity.pdbx_description
1 polymer ?
#
loop_
_entity_poly.entity_id
_entity_poly.type
_entity_poly.pdbx_seq_one_letter_code
_entity_poly.pdbx_strand_id
1 'polypeptide(L)'
;PAITLLTSKVLATDRDIKAPPSAVIMATAVELLHIATLIHDDTVDNSTLRRGKETISNRWDQNVAILLGDYVFATSATFVCDTESVRVIRRFSETIMDLSSGQLMEYFKSGIANQGRSIYEERIYKKTASLFKTAAETGAILGNSPEKTVQALSDCGYNVGMGFQIVDDILDVQ
;
A
#
# COMPACT_ATOMS: atom_id res chain seq x y z
N PRO A 1 -6.29 5.90 0.71
CA PRO A 1 -7.55 6.21 1.43
C PRO A 1 -8.77 6.15 0.52
N ALA A 2 -8.76 6.82 -0.64
CA ALA A 2 -9.92 6.92 -1.53
C ALA A 2 -10.50 5.56 -1.92
N ILE A 3 -9.66 4.61 -2.30
CA ILE A 3 -10.07 3.25 -2.67
C ILE A 3 -10.81 2.58 -1.52
N THR A 4 -10.25 2.58 -0.31
CA THR A 4 -10.86 1.97 0.89
C THR A 4 -12.24 2.58 1.18
N LEU A 5 -12.34 3.91 1.12
CA LEU A 5 -13.60 4.60 1.36
C LEU A 5 -14.65 4.33 0.28
N LEU A 6 -14.25 4.28 -0.98
CA LEU A 6 -15.16 3.99 -2.11
C LEU A 6 -15.66 2.55 -2.04
N THR A 7 -14.79 1.58 -1.82
CA THR A 7 -15.16 0.17 -1.76
C THR A 7 -16.00 -0.18 -0.53
N SER A 8 -15.84 0.56 0.58
CA SER A 8 -16.69 0.39 1.76
C SER A 8 -18.15 0.81 1.54
N LYS A 9 -18.42 1.58 0.47
CA LYS A 9 -19.77 2.07 0.12
C LYS A 9 -20.32 1.46 -1.16
N VAL A 10 -19.69 0.45 -1.73
CA VAL A 10 -20.05 -0.08 -3.05
C VAL A 10 -21.48 -0.62 -3.13
N LEU A 11 -22.04 -1.08 -2.01
CA LEU A 11 -23.43 -1.56 -1.92
C LEU A 11 -24.41 -0.49 -1.45
N ALA A 12 -23.94 0.71 -1.14
CA ALA A 12 -24.82 1.79 -0.71
C ALA A 12 -25.70 2.25 -1.89
N THR A 13 -27.00 2.22 -1.70
CA THR A 13 -27.98 2.70 -2.68
C THR A 13 -28.10 4.22 -2.66
N ASP A 14 -27.76 4.84 -1.53
CA ASP A 14 -27.74 6.28 -1.35
C ASP A 14 -26.30 6.79 -1.45
N ARG A 15 -26.09 7.80 -2.32
CA ARG A 15 -24.78 8.44 -2.53
C ARG A 15 -24.30 9.25 -1.34
N ASP A 16 -25.21 9.67 -0.46
CA ASP A 16 -24.91 10.46 0.72
C ASP A 16 -24.55 9.62 1.95
N ILE A 17 -24.59 8.29 1.85
CA ILE A 17 -24.16 7.39 2.91
C ILE A 17 -22.68 7.62 3.23
N LYS A 18 -22.40 7.92 4.49
CA LYS A 18 -21.03 8.03 5.00
C LYS A 18 -20.37 6.65 5.08
N ALA A 19 -19.06 6.60 4.86
CA ALA A 19 -18.29 5.38 5.08
C ALA A 19 -18.37 4.98 6.57
N PRO A 20 -18.38 3.67 6.88
CA PRO A 20 -18.33 3.21 8.27
C PRO A 20 -17.09 3.76 8.99
N PRO A 21 -17.15 4.08 10.29
CA PRO A 21 -15.99 4.56 11.04
C PRO A 21 -14.77 3.65 10.93
N SER A 22 -14.97 2.34 10.97
CA SER A 22 -13.89 1.34 10.78
C SER A 22 -13.23 1.45 9.40
N ALA A 23 -13.97 1.77 8.34
CA ALA A 23 -13.40 2.00 7.01
C ALA A 23 -12.60 3.32 6.95
N VAL A 24 -12.99 4.34 7.70
CA VAL A 24 -12.21 5.58 7.83
C VAL A 24 -10.89 5.30 8.56
N ILE A 25 -10.95 4.56 9.67
CA ILE A 25 -9.78 4.10 10.42
C ILE A 25 -8.83 3.32 9.49
N MET A 26 -9.36 2.35 8.74
CA MET A 26 -8.57 1.56 7.80
C MET A 26 -7.97 2.41 6.67
N ALA A 27 -8.72 3.37 6.14
CA ALA A 27 -8.22 4.29 5.11
C ALA A 27 -7.03 5.13 5.64
N THR A 28 -7.09 5.54 6.91
CA THR A 28 -5.98 6.21 7.60
C THR A 28 -4.79 5.28 7.76
N ALA A 29 -5.01 4.03 8.18
CA ALA A 29 -3.95 3.04 8.33
C ALA A 29 -3.22 2.76 7.01
N VAL A 30 -3.96 2.62 5.90
CA VAL A 30 -3.40 2.45 4.55
C VAL A 30 -2.51 3.62 4.15
N GLU A 31 -2.93 4.86 4.44
CA GLU A 31 -2.13 6.04 4.13
C GLU A 31 -0.87 6.12 4.99
N LEU A 32 -0.99 5.85 6.30
CA LEU A 32 0.17 5.83 7.20
C LEU A 32 1.18 4.75 6.79
N LEU A 33 0.71 3.55 6.41
CA LEU A 33 1.60 2.51 5.89
C LEU A 33 2.31 2.99 4.62
N HIS A 34 1.59 3.60 3.69
CA HIS A 34 2.18 4.15 2.47
C HIS A 34 3.24 5.23 2.79
N ILE A 35 2.97 6.13 3.73
CA ILE A 35 3.96 7.14 4.16
C ILE A 35 5.19 6.47 4.77
N ALA A 36 5.02 5.46 5.62
CA ALA A 36 6.13 4.73 6.22
C ALA A 36 7.01 4.05 5.15
N THR A 37 6.39 3.40 4.15
CA THR A 37 7.15 2.79 3.04
C THR A 37 7.93 3.84 2.25
N LEU A 38 7.33 5.01 1.96
CA LEU A 38 8.04 6.09 1.26
C LEU A 38 9.25 6.62 2.04
N ILE A 39 9.14 6.73 3.37
CA ILE A 39 10.26 7.16 4.23
C ILE A 39 11.40 6.12 4.18
N HIS A 40 11.07 4.83 4.27
CA HIS A 40 12.06 3.76 4.21
C HIS A 40 12.68 3.63 2.81
N ASP A 41 11.88 3.71 1.74
CA ASP A 41 12.36 3.66 0.36
C ASP A 41 13.33 4.81 0.08
N ASP A 42 12.98 6.06 0.42
CA ASP A 42 13.88 7.22 0.27
C ASP A 42 15.21 7.03 1.01
N THR A 43 15.18 6.33 2.15
CA THR A 43 16.37 6.06 2.95
C THR A 43 17.25 4.98 2.31
N VAL A 44 16.64 3.88 1.84
CA VAL A 44 17.34 2.78 1.17
C VAL A 44 17.95 3.23 -0.16
N ASP A 45 17.20 4.06 -0.92
CA ASP A 45 17.61 4.56 -2.23
C ASP A 45 18.57 5.77 -2.14
N ASN A 46 18.87 6.27 -0.93
CA ASN A 46 19.63 7.50 -0.69
C ASN A 46 19.09 8.71 -1.45
N SER A 47 17.78 8.78 -1.61
CA SER A 47 17.10 9.85 -2.32
C SER A 47 17.20 11.16 -1.55
N THR A 48 17.66 12.23 -2.22
CA THR A 48 17.77 13.58 -1.61
C THR A 48 16.47 14.37 -1.69
N LEU A 49 15.67 14.11 -2.72
CA LEU A 49 14.43 14.84 -3.01
C LEU A 49 13.29 13.85 -3.32
N ARG A 50 12.09 14.15 -2.83
CA ARG A 50 10.83 13.53 -3.22
C ARG A 50 9.79 14.59 -3.57
N ARG A 51 9.29 14.55 -4.80
CA ARG A 51 8.34 15.56 -5.33
C ARG A 51 8.81 17.00 -5.11
N GLY A 52 10.11 17.25 -5.34
CA GLY A 52 10.74 18.56 -5.19
C GLY A 52 10.96 19.03 -3.75
N LYS A 53 10.70 18.20 -2.75
CA LYS A 53 10.97 18.47 -1.34
C LYS A 53 12.09 17.55 -0.83
N GLU A 54 12.88 18.09 0.09
CA GLU A 54 13.93 17.35 0.76
C GLU A 54 13.39 16.15 1.54
N THR A 55 14.05 14.99 1.42
CA THR A 55 13.69 13.77 2.14
C THR A 55 14.10 13.86 3.61
N ILE A 56 13.52 13.01 4.44
CA ILE A 56 13.82 12.96 5.88
C ILE A 56 15.27 12.53 6.12
N SER A 57 15.73 11.51 5.38
CA SER A 57 17.08 11.00 5.44
C SER A 57 18.14 12.02 5.03
N ASN A 58 17.82 12.90 4.07
CA ASN A 58 18.72 13.99 3.64
C ASN A 58 18.74 15.15 4.64
N ARG A 59 17.58 15.49 5.22
CA ARG A 59 17.45 16.65 6.12
C ARG A 59 18.03 16.41 7.51
N TRP A 60 17.89 15.21 8.04
CA TRP A 60 18.36 14.86 9.40
C TRP A 60 19.49 13.82 9.36
N ASP A 61 19.16 12.56 9.20
CA ASP A 61 20.05 11.44 8.86
C ASP A 61 19.23 10.17 8.61
N GLN A 62 19.89 9.10 8.16
CA GLN A 62 19.26 7.81 7.87
C GLN A 62 18.66 7.15 9.12
N ASN A 63 19.30 7.28 10.29
CA ASN A 63 18.79 6.66 11.53
C ASN A 63 17.49 7.31 11.97
N VAL A 64 17.39 8.64 11.86
CA VAL A 64 16.16 9.38 12.17
C VAL A 64 15.06 8.98 11.20
N ALA A 65 15.36 8.83 9.90
CA ALA A 65 14.39 8.40 8.92
C ALA A 65 13.87 6.98 9.19
N ILE A 66 14.75 6.03 9.52
CA ILE A 66 14.37 4.66 9.90
C ILE A 66 13.44 4.67 11.13
N LEU A 67 13.85 5.33 12.21
CA LEU A 67 13.08 5.36 13.45
C LEU A 67 11.72 6.06 13.28
N LEU A 68 11.66 7.12 12.47
CA LEU A 68 10.39 7.80 12.15
C LEU A 68 9.49 6.91 11.29
N GLY A 69 10.04 6.23 10.29
CA GLY A 69 9.33 5.27 9.48
C GLY A 69 8.74 4.14 10.33
N ASP A 70 9.53 3.58 11.25
CA ASP A 70 9.08 2.55 12.21
C ASP A 70 7.96 3.06 13.12
N TYR A 71 8.06 4.29 13.60
CA TYR A 71 7.00 4.89 14.42
C TYR A 71 5.69 5.04 13.65
N VAL A 72 5.74 5.58 12.42
CA VAL A 72 4.56 5.73 11.56
C VAL A 72 3.98 4.36 11.18
N PHE A 73 4.84 3.39 10.91
CA PHE A 73 4.46 2.01 10.63
C PHE A 73 3.72 1.36 11.81
N ALA A 74 4.28 1.45 13.03
CA ALA A 74 3.64 0.94 14.24
C ALA A 74 2.30 1.65 14.52
N THR A 75 2.25 2.96 14.27
CA THR A 75 1.00 3.73 14.36
C THR A 75 -0.05 3.20 13.38
N SER A 76 0.32 2.89 12.13
CA SER A 76 -0.61 2.32 11.16
C SER A 76 -1.19 0.98 11.64
N ALA A 77 -0.37 0.14 12.27
CA ALA A 77 -0.81 -1.14 12.82
C ALA A 77 -1.79 -0.98 13.99
N THR A 78 -1.62 0.01 14.86
CA THR A 78 -2.61 0.31 15.93
C THR A 78 -3.96 0.70 15.35
N PHE A 79 -4.00 1.56 14.32
CA PHE A 79 -5.25 1.89 13.62
C PHE A 79 -5.93 0.67 13.00
N VAL A 80 -5.17 -0.27 12.44
CA VAL A 80 -5.77 -1.51 11.92
C VAL A 80 -6.39 -2.36 13.03
N CYS A 81 -5.75 -2.44 14.19
CA CYS A 81 -6.33 -3.13 15.36
C CYS A 81 -7.66 -2.49 15.81
N ASP A 82 -7.78 -1.16 15.72
CA ASP A 82 -9.00 -0.43 16.08
C ASP A 82 -10.18 -0.73 15.13
N THR A 83 -9.95 -1.40 14.00
CA THR A 83 -11.05 -1.93 13.16
C THR A 83 -11.76 -3.13 13.78
N GLU A 84 -11.17 -3.77 14.80
CA GLU A 84 -11.64 -4.98 15.47
C GLU A 84 -11.91 -6.17 14.54
N SER A 85 -11.39 -6.13 13.32
CA SER A 85 -11.56 -7.19 12.32
C SER A 85 -10.28 -8.01 12.16
N VAL A 86 -10.27 -9.22 12.71
CA VAL A 86 -9.12 -10.14 12.58
C VAL A 86 -8.78 -10.41 11.12
N ARG A 87 -9.78 -10.48 10.23
CA ARG A 87 -9.58 -10.67 8.79
C ARG A 87 -8.82 -9.49 8.17
N VAL A 88 -9.19 -8.26 8.54
CA VAL A 88 -8.54 -7.03 8.07
C VAL A 88 -7.11 -6.94 8.60
N ILE A 89 -6.92 -7.23 9.91
CA ILE A 89 -5.59 -7.24 10.54
C ILE A 89 -4.66 -8.22 9.83
N ARG A 90 -5.14 -9.46 9.56
CA ARG A 90 -4.37 -10.48 8.83
C ARG A 90 -3.99 -9.98 7.44
N ARG A 91 -4.96 -9.48 6.66
CA ARG A 91 -4.70 -9.00 5.30
C ARG A 91 -3.70 -7.86 5.28
N PHE A 92 -3.79 -6.93 6.23
CA PHE A 92 -2.85 -5.84 6.38
C PHE A 92 -1.42 -6.34 6.69
N SER A 93 -1.29 -7.30 7.60
CA SER A 93 0.01 -7.91 7.94
C SER A 93 0.64 -8.63 6.74
N GLU A 94 -0.16 -9.37 5.97
CA GLU A 94 0.29 -10.01 4.72
C GLU A 94 0.79 -8.96 3.70
N THR A 95 0.11 -7.82 3.62
CA THR A 95 0.54 -6.72 2.74
C THR A 95 1.90 -6.15 3.14
N ILE A 96 2.14 -6.01 4.43
CA ILE A 96 3.44 -5.58 4.95
C ILE A 96 4.54 -6.56 4.53
N MET A 97 4.28 -7.86 4.63
CA MET A 97 5.22 -8.89 4.17
C MET A 97 5.46 -8.80 2.66
N ASP A 98 4.40 -8.58 1.87
CA ASP A 98 4.50 -8.38 0.42
C ASP A 98 5.40 -7.17 0.10
N LEU A 99 5.10 -6.00 0.67
CA LEU A 99 5.85 -4.76 0.45
C LEU A 99 7.34 -4.92 0.81
N SER A 100 7.63 -5.47 2.00
CA SER A 100 9.00 -5.71 2.46
C SER A 100 9.74 -6.69 1.54
N SER A 101 9.08 -7.78 1.13
CA SER A 101 9.69 -8.75 0.25
C SER A 101 9.89 -8.19 -1.18
N GLY A 102 8.99 -7.32 -1.65
CA GLY A 102 9.15 -6.58 -2.90
C GLY A 102 10.38 -5.68 -2.90
N GLN A 103 10.60 -4.92 -1.83
CA GLN A 103 11.77 -4.06 -1.67
C GLN A 103 13.07 -4.87 -1.58
N LEU A 104 13.07 -6.00 -0.88
CA LEU A 104 14.22 -6.90 -0.83
C LEU A 104 14.53 -7.50 -2.23
N MET A 105 13.51 -7.86 -2.99
CA MET A 105 13.70 -8.35 -4.37
C MET A 105 14.35 -7.28 -5.25
N GLU A 106 13.96 -6.02 -5.11
CA GLU A 106 14.55 -4.90 -5.84
C GLU A 106 16.02 -4.70 -5.43
N TYR A 107 16.27 -4.64 -4.14
CA TYR A 107 17.62 -4.44 -3.58
C TYR A 107 18.61 -5.52 -4.03
N PHE A 108 18.24 -6.81 -3.95
CA PHE A 108 19.14 -7.92 -4.31
C PHE A 108 19.21 -8.21 -5.82
N LYS A 109 18.24 -7.76 -6.59
CA LYS A 109 18.17 -8.02 -8.04
C LYS A 109 18.50 -6.80 -8.89
N SER A 110 18.78 -5.64 -8.29
CA SER A 110 19.25 -4.46 -8.99
C SER A 110 20.57 -4.80 -9.71
N GLY A 111 20.56 -4.69 -11.05
CA GLY A 111 21.73 -5.01 -11.90
C GLY A 111 21.70 -6.36 -12.60
N ILE A 112 20.70 -7.22 -12.39
CA ILE A 112 20.53 -8.45 -13.18
C ILE A 112 19.74 -8.11 -14.45
N ALA A 113 20.44 -7.97 -15.56
CA ALA A 113 19.83 -7.85 -16.89
C ALA A 113 19.04 -9.13 -17.20
N ASN A 114 17.85 -8.98 -17.81
CA ASN A 114 17.02 -10.08 -18.32
C ASN A 114 16.22 -10.86 -17.25
N GLN A 115 15.56 -10.16 -16.35
CA GLN A 115 14.55 -10.77 -15.49
C GLN A 115 13.33 -11.13 -16.36
N GLY A 116 12.91 -12.40 -16.32
CA GLY A 116 11.73 -12.84 -17.05
C GLY A 116 10.45 -12.10 -16.59
N ARG A 117 9.44 -12.03 -17.45
CA ARG A 117 8.16 -11.34 -17.21
C ARG A 117 7.52 -11.70 -15.86
N SER A 118 7.56 -12.98 -15.47
CA SER A 118 7.00 -13.46 -14.21
C SER A 118 7.65 -12.79 -12.98
N ILE A 119 8.98 -12.61 -12.99
CA ILE A 119 9.71 -11.95 -11.91
C ILE A 119 9.38 -10.47 -11.84
N TYR A 120 9.23 -9.82 -13.00
CA TYR A 120 8.78 -8.42 -13.08
C TYR A 120 7.38 -8.25 -12.50
N GLU A 121 6.42 -9.09 -12.94
CA GLU A 121 5.05 -9.05 -12.43
C GLU A 121 4.97 -9.31 -10.91
N GLU A 122 5.74 -10.26 -10.39
CA GLU A 122 5.82 -10.52 -8.94
C GLU A 122 6.36 -9.29 -8.18
N ARG A 123 7.41 -8.66 -8.69
CA ARG A 123 8.02 -7.48 -8.07
C ARG A 123 7.03 -6.32 -7.99
N ILE A 124 6.40 -5.93 -9.11
CA ILE A 124 5.47 -4.80 -9.14
C ILE A 124 4.20 -5.10 -8.33
N TYR A 125 3.76 -6.36 -8.28
CA TYR A 125 2.70 -6.77 -7.38
C TYR A 125 3.09 -6.49 -5.93
N LYS A 126 4.21 -7.04 -5.47
CA LYS A 126 4.65 -6.92 -4.08
C LYS A 126 4.94 -5.48 -3.69
N LYS A 127 5.63 -4.72 -4.53
CA LYS A 127 6.02 -3.33 -4.22
C LYS A 127 4.86 -2.34 -4.27
N THR A 128 3.91 -2.53 -5.17
CA THR A 128 2.86 -1.52 -5.45
C THR A 128 1.45 -2.08 -5.38
N ALA A 129 1.14 -3.13 -6.16
CA ALA A 129 -0.24 -3.56 -6.34
C ALA A 129 -0.84 -4.21 -5.08
N SER A 130 -0.01 -4.78 -4.19
CA SER A 130 -0.46 -5.41 -2.94
C SER A 130 -1.22 -4.43 -2.04
N LEU A 131 -0.76 -3.18 -1.93
CA LEU A 131 -1.43 -2.16 -1.13
C LEU A 131 -2.74 -1.67 -1.78
N PHE A 132 -2.80 -1.55 -3.10
CA PHE A 132 -4.05 -1.26 -3.83
C PHE A 132 -5.09 -2.35 -3.61
N LYS A 133 -4.69 -3.61 -3.76
CA LYS A 133 -5.52 -4.78 -3.51
C LYS A 133 -6.07 -4.77 -2.08
N THR A 134 -5.21 -4.57 -1.10
CA THR A 134 -5.59 -4.53 0.32
C THR A 134 -6.52 -3.37 0.63
N ALA A 135 -6.27 -2.18 0.07
CA ALA A 135 -7.16 -1.04 0.25
C ALA A 135 -8.57 -1.31 -0.27
N ALA A 136 -8.70 -1.98 -1.42
CA ALA A 136 -9.98 -2.32 -2.02
C ALA A 136 -10.71 -3.45 -1.26
N GLU A 137 -9.98 -4.50 -0.92
CA GLU A 137 -10.50 -5.68 -0.19
C GLU A 137 -10.99 -5.30 1.21
N THR A 138 -10.15 -4.62 1.99
CA THR A 138 -10.48 -4.27 3.37
C THR A 138 -11.62 -3.25 3.47
N GLY A 139 -11.70 -2.31 2.53
CA GLY A 139 -12.86 -1.42 2.44
C GLY A 139 -14.16 -2.19 2.21
N ALA A 140 -14.17 -3.17 1.29
CA ALA A 140 -15.33 -4.01 1.04
C ALA A 140 -15.72 -4.88 2.25
N ILE A 141 -14.74 -5.45 2.96
CA ILE A 141 -14.97 -6.21 4.20
C ILE A 141 -15.64 -5.32 5.25
N LEU A 142 -15.09 -4.15 5.50
CA LEU A 142 -15.60 -3.21 6.52
C LEU A 142 -16.92 -2.55 6.13
N GLY A 143 -17.24 -2.53 4.82
CA GLY A 143 -18.55 -2.18 4.28
C GLY A 143 -19.57 -3.32 4.33
N ASN A 144 -19.26 -4.47 4.97
CA ASN A 144 -20.11 -5.65 5.05
C ASN A 144 -20.57 -6.20 3.69
N SER A 145 -19.71 -6.10 2.68
CA SER A 145 -20.01 -6.65 1.35
C SER A 145 -20.02 -8.19 1.35
N PRO A 146 -20.87 -8.83 0.53
CA PRO A 146 -20.81 -10.26 0.30
C PRO A 146 -19.46 -10.71 -0.23
N GLU A 147 -19.04 -11.93 0.08
CA GLU A 147 -17.71 -12.46 -0.26
C GLU A 147 -17.38 -12.34 -1.77
N LYS A 148 -18.37 -12.59 -2.63
CA LYS A 148 -18.22 -12.42 -4.08
C LYS A 148 -17.85 -10.97 -4.46
N THR A 149 -18.41 -9.99 -3.78
CA THR A 149 -18.12 -8.56 -4.00
C THR A 149 -16.73 -8.22 -3.43
N VAL A 150 -16.38 -8.74 -2.25
CA VAL A 150 -15.05 -8.57 -1.68
C VAL A 150 -13.97 -9.09 -2.64
N GLN A 151 -14.16 -10.29 -3.18
CA GLN A 151 -13.21 -10.87 -4.14
C GLN A 151 -13.12 -10.03 -5.42
N ALA A 152 -14.24 -9.62 -6.00
CA ALA A 152 -14.24 -8.79 -7.20
C ALA A 152 -13.53 -7.44 -7.00
N LEU A 153 -13.71 -6.81 -5.83
CA LEU A 153 -13.02 -5.56 -5.50
C LEU A 153 -11.52 -5.78 -5.19
N SER A 154 -11.18 -6.90 -4.56
CA SER A 154 -9.78 -7.33 -4.37
C SER A 154 -9.07 -7.47 -5.72
N ASP A 155 -9.70 -8.15 -6.70
CA ASP A 155 -9.17 -8.33 -8.05
C ASP A 155 -9.09 -7.00 -8.81
N CYS A 156 -10.08 -6.13 -8.63
CA CYS A 156 -10.06 -4.77 -9.18
C CYS A 156 -8.86 -3.98 -8.63
N GLY A 157 -8.66 -3.99 -7.31
CA GLY A 157 -7.52 -3.34 -6.66
C GLY A 157 -6.17 -3.87 -7.17
N TYR A 158 -6.06 -5.19 -7.32
CA TYR A 158 -4.90 -5.82 -7.93
C TYR A 158 -4.61 -5.28 -9.34
N ASN A 159 -5.61 -5.31 -10.24
CA ASN A 159 -5.44 -4.88 -11.62
C ASN A 159 -5.12 -3.37 -11.74
N VAL A 160 -5.75 -2.54 -10.90
CA VAL A 160 -5.46 -1.10 -10.85
C VAL A 160 -4.02 -0.86 -10.41
N GLY A 161 -3.54 -1.56 -9.36
CA GLY A 161 -2.18 -1.42 -8.86
C GLY A 161 -1.13 -1.90 -9.86
N MET A 162 -1.38 -3.04 -10.54
CA MET A 162 -0.51 -3.54 -11.60
C MET A 162 -0.44 -2.56 -12.77
N GLY A 163 -1.59 -2.09 -13.25
CA GLY A 163 -1.65 -1.12 -14.36
C GLY A 163 -0.97 0.20 -14.00
N PHE A 164 -1.15 0.68 -12.76
CA PHE A 164 -0.49 1.88 -12.27
C PHE A 164 1.04 1.76 -12.37
N GLN A 165 1.61 0.67 -11.85
CA GLN A 165 3.07 0.51 -11.86
C GLN A 165 3.63 0.30 -13.27
N ILE A 166 2.92 -0.43 -14.14
CA ILE A 166 3.35 -0.60 -15.53
C ILE A 166 3.41 0.75 -16.26
N VAL A 167 2.43 1.62 -16.04
CA VAL A 167 2.41 2.97 -16.64
C VAL A 167 3.54 3.82 -16.08
N ASP A 168 3.77 3.76 -14.78
CA ASP A 168 4.85 4.49 -14.10
C ASP A 168 6.23 4.09 -14.70
N ASP A 169 6.50 2.79 -14.79
CA ASP A 169 7.74 2.24 -15.38
C ASP A 169 7.92 2.66 -16.87
N ILE A 170 6.84 2.80 -17.63
CA ILE A 170 6.89 3.27 -19.03
C ILE A 170 7.25 4.76 -19.10
N LEU A 171 6.71 5.58 -18.18
CA LEU A 171 6.97 7.01 -18.14
C LEU A 171 8.42 7.31 -17.73
N ASP A 172 9.03 6.47 -16.92
CA ASP A 172 10.42 6.61 -16.47
C ASP A 172 11.46 6.39 -17.60
N VAL A 173 11.08 5.74 -18.71
CA VAL A 173 11.97 5.49 -19.86
C VAL A 173 11.72 6.44 -21.04
N GLN A 174 10.82 7.40 -20.92
CA GLN A 174 10.57 8.43 -21.94
C GLN A 174 11.36 9.70 -21.64
#